data_0b961ff7a13ce98c93df6b9e7dde15de
#
_entry.id   0b961ff7a13ce98c93df6b9e7dde15de
#
_cell.length_a   1.000
_cell.length_b   1.000
_cell.length_c   1.000
_cell.angle_alpha   90.00
_cell.angle_beta   90.00
_cell.angle_gamma   90.00
#
_symmetry.space_group_name_H-M   'P 1'
#
loop_
_entity.id
_entity.type
_entity.pdbx_description
1 polymer ?
#
loop_
_entity_poly.entity_id
_entity_poly.type
_entity_poly.pdbx_seq_one_letter_code
_entity_poly.pdbx_strand_id
1 'polypeptide(L)'
;DPFHGKYTVKWDESVGTVYADLSYGEGAANKFDLYVPADSSRDSYGLAVYLHAGGFTTGDKQDDQAMLQWLCSKGYVAAGINYTLRDEAHPEASVYSQSVEIRDSIPHVIAEAEKLGYKVDKMAISGGSAGGTLALLYAYRDAEQSPVPVKMVFEAVGPASFHHEDWKNYGLDQNT
;
A
#
# COMPACT_ATOMS: atom_id res chain seq x y z
N ASP A 1 6.53 16.18 -9.15
CA ASP A 1 6.51 14.79 -8.73
C ASP A 1 7.88 14.16 -9.00
N PRO A 2 8.65 13.78 -7.94
CA PRO A 2 9.99 13.21 -8.11
C PRO A 2 9.98 11.83 -8.80
N PHE A 3 8.81 11.22 -8.90
CA PHE A 3 8.66 9.92 -9.55
C PHE A 3 8.23 10.03 -11.01
N HIS A 4 7.93 11.24 -11.47
CA HIS A 4 7.45 11.43 -12.83
C HIS A 4 8.48 10.92 -13.86
N GLY A 5 8.01 10.12 -14.81
CA GLY A 5 8.84 9.58 -15.88
C GLY A 5 9.70 8.36 -15.50
N LYS A 6 9.91 8.10 -14.18
CA LYS A 6 10.75 6.98 -13.73
C LYS A 6 9.93 5.79 -13.24
N TYR A 7 8.84 6.06 -12.54
CA TYR A 7 7.94 5.04 -12.00
C TYR A 7 6.53 5.21 -12.57
N THR A 8 6.45 5.53 -13.85
CA THR A 8 5.18 5.63 -14.55
C THR A 8 5.00 4.47 -15.49
N VAL A 9 3.75 4.10 -15.70
CA VAL A 9 3.36 3.04 -16.61
C VAL A 9 2.15 3.52 -17.39
N LYS A 10 2.03 3.08 -18.64
CA LYS A 10 0.80 3.30 -19.39
C LYS A 10 -0.26 2.36 -18.80
N TRP A 11 -1.17 2.93 -18.04
CA TRP A 11 -2.20 2.17 -17.35
C TRP A 11 -3.39 1.93 -18.26
N ASP A 12 -3.72 0.66 -18.45
CA ASP A 12 -4.93 0.21 -19.12
C ASP A 12 -5.30 -1.19 -18.64
N GLU A 13 -6.36 -1.76 -19.18
CA GLU A 13 -6.88 -3.06 -18.78
C GLU A 13 -5.89 -4.22 -19.00
N SER A 14 -4.92 -4.05 -19.88
CA SER A 14 -3.88 -5.07 -20.10
C SER A 14 -2.86 -5.12 -18.97
N VAL A 15 -2.76 -4.06 -18.17
CA VAL A 15 -1.83 -3.97 -17.04
C VAL A 15 -2.52 -4.42 -15.75
N GLY A 16 -3.72 -3.92 -15.49
CA GLY A 16 -4.44 -4.26 -14.28
C GLY A 16 -5.75 -3.52 -14.16
N THR A 17 -6.39 -3.70 -13.01
CA THR A 17 -7.67 -3.08 -12.67
C THR A 17 -7.56 -2.43 -11.29
N VAL A 18 -8.17 -1.26 -11.13
CA VAL A 18 -8.27 -0.60 -9.83
C VAL A 18 -9.70 -0.69 -9.30
N TYR A 19 -9.82 -1.05 -8.04
CA TYR A 19 -11.07 -1.01 -7.27
C TYR A 19 -10.90 0.07 -6.23
N ALA A 20 -11.60 1.19 -6.43
CA ALA A 20 -11.40 2.40 -5.63
C ALA A 20 -12.42 2.50 -4.48
N ASP A 21 -12.01 3.20 -3.43
CA ASP A 21 -12.86 3.58 -2.30
C ASP A 21 -13.55 2.40 -1.60
N LEU A 22 -12.82 1.31 -1.46
CA LEU A 22 -13.28 0.15 -0.70
C LEU A 22 -13.19 0.47 0.81
N SER A 23 -14.18 0.05 1.57
CA SER A 23 -14.26 0.37 2.99
C SER A 23 -13.56 -0.67 3.85
N TYR A 24 -12.82 -0.23 4.88
CA TYR A 24 -12.31 -1.10 5.94
C TYR A 24 -12.85 -0.75 7.33
N GLY A 25 -13.70 0.26 7.43
CA GLY A 25 -14.30 0.69 8.68
C GLY A 25 -15.45 1.66 8.44
N GLU A 26 -16.04 2.17 9.52
CA GLU A 26 -17.21 3.05 9.44
C GLU A 26 -16.85 4.52 9.19
N GLY A 27 -15.61 4.92 9.44
CA GLY A 27 -15.18 6.30 9.24
C GLY A 27 -15.14 6.68 7.76
N ALA A 28 -15.40 7.93 7.46
CA ALA A 28 -15.36 8.44 6.09
C ALA A 28 -13.97 8.27 5.45
N ALA A 29 -12.90 8.35 6.25
CA ALA A 29 -11.54 8.17 5.78
C ALA A 29 -11.10 6.70 5.73
N ASN A 30 -11.92 5.76 6.21
CA ASN A 30 -11.58 4.35 6.27
C ASN A 30 -11.79 3.68 4.91
N LYS A 31 -11.03 4.11 3.91
CA LYS A 31 -11.10 3.66 2.53
C LYS A 31 -9.73 3.25 2.02
N PHE A 32 -9.73 2.32 1.08
CA PHE A 32 -8.51 1.94 0.36
C PHE A 32 -8.81 1.74 -1.12
N ASP A 33 -7.78 1.90 -1.95
CA ASP A 33 -7.82 1.54 -3.35
C ASP A 33 -6.99 0.29 -3.55
N LEU A 34 -7.49 -0.66 -4.32
CA LEU A 34 -6.84 -1.94 -4.58
C LEU A 34 -6.57 -2.06 -6.07
N TYR A 35 -5.30 -2.29 -6.41
CA TYR A 35 -4.82 -2.48 -7.77
C TYR A 35 -4.44 -3.94 -7.94
N VAL A 36 -5.07 -4.63 -8.87
CA VAL A 36 -4.78 -6.05 -9.11
C VAL A 36 -4.26 -6.25 -10.54
N PRO A 37 -3.21 -7.08 -10.71
CA PRO A 37 -2.65 -7.34 -12.03
C PRO A 37 -3.67 -7.97 -12.98
N ALA A 38 -3.52 -7.69 -14.27
CA ALA A 38 -4.36 -8.33 -15.29
C ALA A 38 -4.14 -9.86 -15.33
N ASP A 39 -2.91 -10.31 -15.02
CA ASP A 39 -2.61 -11.74 -14.92
C ASP A 39 -3.02 -12.26 -13.54
N SER A 40 -4.12 -13.01 -13.50
CA SER A 40 -4.66 -13.65 -12.30
C SER A 40 -4.29 -15.13 -12.19
N SER A 41 -3.35 -15.61 -13.00
CA SER A 41 -3.04 -17.03 -13.13
C SER A 41 -2.04 -17.57 -12.11
N ARG A 42 -1.41 -16.72 -11.31
CA ARG A 42 -0.37 -17.13 -10.37
C ARG A 42 -0.98 -17.77 -9.13
N ASP A 43 -0.22 -18.68 -8.52
CA ASP A 43 -0.64 -19.37 -7.29
C ASP A 43 -0.70 -18.42 -6.10
N SER A 44 0.16 -17.41 -6.09
CA SER A 44 0.18 -16.39 -5.04
C SER A 44 0.78 -15.08 -5.53
N TYR A 45 0.55 -14.02 -4.76
CA TYR A 45 0.98 -12.65 -5.07
C TYR A 45 1.56 -11.99 -3.83
N GLY A 46 2.55 -11.14 -4.03
CA GLY A 46 2.97 -10.19 -3.00
C GLY A 46 2.01 -9.01 -2.97
N LEU A 47 1.69 -8.52 -1.78
CA LEU A 47 0.94 -7.29 -1.57
C LEU A 47 1.91 -6.16 -1.29
N ALA A 48 1.82 -5.08 -2.06
CA ALA A 48 2.60 -3.86 -1.83
C ALA A 48 1.66 -2.77 -1.32
N VAL A 49 1.83 -2.38 -0.06
CA VAL A 49 1.06 -1.30 0.57
C VAL A 49 1.88 -0.03 0.57
N TYR A 50 1.30 1.06 0.11
CA TYR A 50 1.94 2.37 0.14
C TYR A 50 1.05 3.37 0.87
N LEU A 51 1.61 4.02 1.88
CA LEU A 51 0.92 4.98 2.74
C LEU A 51 1.34 6.40 2.37
N HIS A 52 0.34 7.27 2.12
CA HIS A 52 0.59 8.61 1.61
C HIS A 52 1.32 9.51 2.62
N ALA A 53 2.07 10.48 2.08
CA ALA A 53 2.69 11.54 2.85
C ALA A 53 1.65 12.61 3.24
N GLY A 54 2.06 13.59 4.03
CA GLY A 54 1.21 14.74 4.37
C GLY A 54 1.29 15.16 5.83
N GLY A 55 2.32 14.75 6.58
CA GLY A 55 2.54 15.19 7.95
C GLY A 55 1.43 14.81 8.92
N PHE A 56 0.68 13.75 8.64
CA PHE A 56 -0.47 13.25 9.44
C PHE A 56 -1.72 14.13 9.34
N THR A 57 -1.66 15.25 8.63
CA THR A 57 -2.76 16.24 8.56
C THR A 57 -3.31 16.43 7.15
N THR A 58 -2.62 15.98 6.12
CA THR A 58 -3.02 16.14 4.72
C THR A 58 -2.70 14.87 3.92
N GLY A 59 -3.01 14.90 2.63
CA GLY A 59 -2.70 13.82 1.71
C GLY A 59 -3.87 12.86 1.47
N ASP A 60 -3.75 12.06 0.44
CA ASP A 60 -4.73 11.08 0.04
C ASP A 60 -4.06 9.93 -0.71
N LYS A 61 -4.70 8.75 -0.69
CA LYS A 61 -4.23 7.57 -1.43
C LYS A 61 -4.09 7.80 -2.94
N GLN A 62 -4.83 8.75 -3.49
CA GLN A 62 -4.73 9.11 -4.91
C GLN A 62 -3.43 9.84 -5.27
N ASP A 63 -2.78 10.44 -4.29
CA ASP A 63 -1.49 11.13 -4.50
C ASP A 63 -0.43 10.16 -5.01
N ASP A 64 -0.56 8.88 -4.70
CA ASP A 64 0.41 7.83 -5.04
C ASP A 64 -0.08 6.90 -6.16
N GLN A 65 -1.08 7.33 -6.91
CA GLN A 65 -1.68 6.51 -7.97
C GLN A 65 -0.65 5.99 -8.97
N ALA A 66 0.27 6.84 -9.41
CA ALA A 66 1.30 6.43 -10.37
C ALA A 66 2.21 5.34 -9.80
N MET A 67 2.57 5.46 -8.52
CA MET A 67 3.38 4.46 -7.83
C MET A 67 2.63 3.13 -7.72
N LEU A 68 1.37 3.18 -7.33
CA LEU A 68 0.56 1.97 -7.17
C LEU A 68 0.32 1.27 -8.51
N GLN A 69 0.10 2.03 -9.57
CA GLN A 69 0.01 1.49 -10.93
C GLN A 69 1.31 0.82 -11.36
N TRP A 70 2.44 1.45 -11.07
CA TRP A 70 3.75 0.90 -11.39
C TRP A 70 4.00 -0.41 -10.64
N LEU A 71 3.71 -0.46 -9.34
CA LEU A 71 3.84 -1.68 -8.53
C LEU A 71 2.96 -2.80 -9.10
N CYS A 72 1.73 -2.48 -9.46
CA CYS A 72 0.82 -3.43 -10.09
C CYS A 72 1.36 -3.94 -11.42
N SER A 73 2.00 -3.06 -12.22
CA SER A 73 2.59 -3.46 -13.51
C SER A 73 3.73 -4.47 -13.35
N LYS A 74 4.31 -4.56 -12.15
CA LYS A 74 5.36 -5.53 -11.82
C LYS A 74 4.78 -6.85 -11.29
N GLY A 75 3.46 -6.98 -11.23
CA GLY A 75 2.78 -8.20 -10.82
C GLY A 75 2.39 -8.26 -9.35
N TYR A 76 2.53 -7.16 -8.61
CA TYR A 76 2.07 -7.09 -7.23
C TYR A 76 0.60 -6.70 -7.17
N VAL A 77 -0.11 -7.20 -6.18
CA VAL A 77 -1.33 -6.56 -5.71
C VAL A 77 -0.89 -5.32 -4.94
N ALA A 78 -1.40 -4.15 -5.29
CA ALA A 78 -0.98 -2.90 -4.67
C ALA A 78 -2.17 -2.24 -3.97
N ALA A 79 -1.93 -1.61 -2.83
CA ALA A 79 -2.99 -0.94 -2.08
C ALA A 79 -2.51 0.41 -1.54
N GLY A 80 -3.32 1.42 -1.77
CA GLY A 80 -3.21 2.73 -1.12
C GLY A 80 -4.29 2.85 -0.07
N ILE A 81 -3.93 3.19 1.15
CA ILE A 81 -4.83 3.17 2.30
C ILE A 81 -4.95 4.57 2.88
N ASN A 82 -6.18 5.04 3.01
CA ASN A 82 -6.48 6.28 3.72
C ASN A 82 -6.64 6.01 5.22
N TYR A 83 -6.37 7.01 6.00
CA TYR A 83 -6.52 7.01 7.45
C TYR A 83 -7.03 8.37 7.90
N THR A 84 -7.66 8.44 9.07
CA THR A 84 -8.25 9.68 9.57
C THR A 84 -7.15 10.70 9.86
N LEU A 85 -7.19 11.81 9.13
CA LEU A 85 -6.24 12.90 9.29
C LEU A 85 -6.60 13.76 10.50
N ARG A 86 -5.58 14.33 11.12
CA ARG A 86 -5.77 15.28 12.20
C ARG A 86 -6.15 16.64 11.60
N ASP A 87 -7.37 17.06 11.86
CA ASP A 87 -7.92 18.33 11.38
C ASP A 87 -8.92 18.89 12.42
N GLU A 88 -9.65 19.94 12.06
CA GLU A 88 -10.62 20.54 12.97
C GLU A 88 -11.77 19.58 13.32
N ALA A 89 -12.17 18.71 12.38
CA ALA A 89 -13.21 17.73 12.61
C ALA A 89 -12.72 16.55 13.43
N HIS A 90 -11.39 16.27 13.40
CA HIS A 90 -10.76 15.13 14.06
C HIS A 90 -9.52 15.56 14.84
N PRO A 91 -9.69 16.42 15.87
CA PRO A 91 -8.54 16.86 16.67
C PRO A 91 -7.92 15.74 17.51
N GLU A 92 -8.65 14.65 17.73
CA GLU A 92 -8.21 13.46 18.45
C GLU A 92 -7.30 12.55 17.62
N ALA A 93 -7.28 12.72 16.29
CA ALA A 93 -6.46 11.87 15.43
C ALA A 93 -4.96 12.08 15.74
N SER A 94 -4.23 10.99 15.81
CA SER A 94 -2.81 10.96 16.19
C SER A 94 -2.08 9.90 15.38
N VAL A 95 -0.75 9.90 15.44
CA VAL A 95 0.06 8.84 14.87
C VAL A 95 -0.39 7.48 15.40
N TYR A 96 -0.71 7.39 16.69
CA TYR A 96 -1.19 6.16 17.29
C TYR A 96 -2.52 5.71 16.68
N SER A 97 -3.53 6.58 16.64
CA SER A 97 -4.84 6.21 16.08
C SER A 97 -4.76 5.87 14.60
N GLN A 98 -3.93 6.59 13.84
CA GLN A 98 -3.69 6.30 12.43
C GLN A 98 -3.03 4.93 12.25
N SER A 99 -2.05 4.60 13.08
CA SER A 99 -1.39 3.30 13.02
C SER A 99 -2.34 2.14 13.35
N VAL A 100 -3.29 2.35 14.25
CA VAL A 100 -4.33 1.37 14.55
C VAL A 100 -5.27 1.17 13.36
N GLU A 101 -5.65 2.26 12.69
CA GLU A 101 -6.47 2.16 11.48
C GLU A 101 -5.75 1.38 10.38
N ILE A 102 -4.46 1.63 10.17
CA ILE A 102 -3.66 0.88 9.19
C ILE A 102 -3.62 -0.60 9.56
N ARG A 103 -3.35 -0.93 10.82
CA ARG A 103 -3.37 -2.31 11.30
C ARG A 103 -4.70 -2.99 10.97
N ASP A 104 -5.81 -2.31 11.25
CA ASP A 104 -7.15 -2.85 11.05
C ASP A 104 -7.51 -2.97 9.57
N SER A 105 -6.91 -2.17 8.70
CA SER A 105 -7.18 -2.20 7.26
C SER A 105 -6.59 -3.41 6.55
N ILE A 106 -5.45 -3.92 6.99
CA ILE A 106 -4.70 -4.95 6.26
C ILE A 106 -5.50 -6.24 6.05
N PRO A 107 -6.21 -6.80 7.06
CA PRO A 107 -7.05 -7.98 6.81
C PRO A 107 -8.13 -7.73 5.75
N HIS A 108 -8.70 -6.53 5.71
CA HIS A 108 -9.71 -6.17 4.71
C HIS A 108 -9.12 -6.10 3.30
N VAL A 109 -7.91 -5.54 3.16
CA VAL A 109 -7.20 -5.46 1.89
C VAL A 109 -6.94 -6.87 1.35
N ILE A 110 -6.42 -7.76 2.20
CA ILE A 110 -6.11 -9.13 1.82
C ILE A 110 -7.39 -9.91 1.46
N ALA A 111 -8.44 -9.76 2.26
CA ALA A 111 -9.71 -10.44 2.01
C ALA A 111 -10.32 -10.00 0.67
N GLU A 112 -10.26 -8.72 0.35
CA GLU A 112 -10.77 -8.21 -0.92
C GLU A 112 -9.97 -8.74 -2.11
N ALA A 113 -8.64 -8.77 -1.98
CA ALA A 113 -7.78 -9.35 -3.01
C ALA A 113 -8.11 -10.84 -3.25
N GLU A 114 -8.26 -11.61 -2.18
CA GLU A 114 -8.60 -13.03 -2.28
C GLU A 114 -9.98 -13.25 -2.90
N LYS A 115 -10.96 -12.42 -2.54
CA LYS A 115 -12.30 -12.44 -3.14
C LYS A 115 -12.25 -12.23 -4.65
N LEU A 116 -11.30 -11.44 -5.14
CA LEU A 116 -11.09 -11.17 -6.55
C LEU A 116 -10.25 -12.24 -7.25
N GLY A 117 -9.76 -13.24 -6.53
CA GLY A 117 -8.98 -14.34 -7.08
C GLY A 117 -7.46 -14.20 -6.92
N TYR A 118 -7.00 -13.28 -6.08
CA TYR A 118 -5.57 -13.01 -5.86
C TYR A 118 -5.18 -13.42 -4.44
N LYS A 119 -4.59 -14.60 -4.31
CA LYS A 119 -4.10 -15.07 -3.01
C LYS A 119 -2.82 -14.34 -2.64
N VAL A 120 -2.83 -13.66 -1.51
CA VAL A 120 -1.68 -12.93 -0.98
C VAL A 120 -0.95 -13.78 0.04
N ASP A 121 0.37 -13.97 -0.14
CA ASP A 121 1.18 -14.81 0.76
C ASP A 121 2.30 -14.03 1.47
N LYS A 122 2.50 -12.77 1.14
CA LYS A 122 3.50 -11.89 1.76
C LYS A 122 3.18 -10.45 1.43
N MET A 123 3.79 -9.52 2.18
CA MET A 123 3.60 -8.10 1.90
C MET A 123 4.86 -7.27 2.12
N ALA A 124 4.91 -6.15 1.41
CA ALA A 124 5.78 -5.03 1.71
C ALA A 124 4.91 -3.86 2.13
N ILE A 125 5.37 -3.07 3.07
CA ILE A 125 4.70 -1.86 3.50
C ILE A 125 5.70 -0.70 3.50
N SER A 126 5.29 0.40 2.91
CA SER A 126 6.14 1.59 2.79
C SER A 126 5.29 2.84 2.74
N GLY A 127 5.94 3.97 2.70
CA GLY A 127 5.24 5.25 2.58
C GLY A 127 6.21 6.40 2.50
N GLY A 128 5.71 7.57 2.13
CA GLY A 128 6.47 8.81 2.11
C GLY A 128 6.28 9.59 3.40
N SER A 129 7.37 10.09 4.01
CA SER A 129 7.32 10.95 5.19
C SER A 129 6.43 10.35 6.31
N ALA A 130 5.28 10.96 6.60
CA ALA A 130 4.33 10.46 7.61
C ALA A 130 3.90 9.02 7.33
N GLY A 131 3.64 8.69 6.07
CA GLY A 131 3.32 7.32 5.66
C GLY A 131 4.46 6.35 5.95
N GLY A 132 5.70 6.78 5.78
CA GLY A 132 6.87 5.98 6.13
C GLY A 132 6.94 5.68 7.63
N THR A 133 6.63 6.67 8.47
CA THR A 133 6.55 6.48 9.92
C THR A 133 5.48 5.44 10.28
N LEU A 134 4.31 5.52 9.67
CA LEU A 134 3.23 4.55 9.89
C LEU A 134 3.62 3.15 9.42
N ALA A 135 4.33 3.05 8.30
CA ALA A 135 4.84 1.78 7.79
C ALA A 135 5.83 1.13 8.76
N LEU A 136 6.74 1.93 9.33
CA LEU A 136 7.68 1.45 10.33
C LEU A 136 6.97 0.97 11.61
N LEU A 137 5.96 1.72 12.07
CA LEU A 137 5.17 1.30 13.22
C LEU A 137 4.47 -0.03 12.99
N TYR A 138 3.90 -0.23 11.81
CA TYR A 138 3.30 -1.52 11.46
C TYR A 138 4.33 -2.63 11.54
N ALA A 139 5.50 -2.45 10.93
CA ALA A 139 6.54 -3.46 10.89
C ALA A 139 7.09 -3.81 12.28
N TYR A 140 7.27 -2.82 13.15
CA TYR A 140 7.86 -3.07 14.47
C TYR A 140 6.85 -3.50 15.53
N ARG A 141 5.61 -3.04 15.43
CA ARG A 141 4.59 -3.33 16.44
C ARG A 141 3.64 -4.45 16.02
N ASP A 142 3.23 -4.45 14.76
CA ASP A 142 2.10 -5.26 14.30
C ASP A 142 2.49 -6.42 13.37
N ALA A 143 3.76 -6.51 12.97
CA ALA A 143 4.19 -7.50 11.96
C ALA A 143 3.96 -8.95 12.42
N GLU A 144 4.13 -9.25 13.72
CA GLU A 144 3.90 -10.60 14.24
C GLU A 144 2.44 -11.03 14.13
N GLN A 145 1.52 -10.05 14.14
CA GLN A 145 0.09 -10.29 14.03
C GLN A 145 -0.43 -10.07 12.61
N SER A 146 0.46 -9.76 11.68
CA SER A 146 0.09 -9.58 10.27
C SER A 146 -0.48 -10.88 9.71
N PRO A 147 -1.59 -10.82 8.92
CA PRO A 147 -2.15 -12.02 8.31
C PRO A 147 -1.18 -12.74 7.38
N VAL A 148 -0.20 -12.02 6.83
CA VAL A 148 0.87 -12.57 6.00
C VAL A 148 2.20 -11.99 6.43
N PRO A 149 3.34 -12.68 6.18
CA PRO A 149 4.65 -12.16 6.56
C PRO A 149 4.97 -10.82 5.90
N VAL A 150 5.51 -9.89 6.70
CA VAL A 150 6.03 -8.62 6.20
C VAL A 150 7.49 -8.84 5.81
N LYS A 151 7.77 -8.82 4.50
CA LYS A 151 9.09 -9.12 3.94
C LYS A 151 9.94 -7.89 3.71
N MET A 152 9.33 -6.72 3.61
CA MET A 152 10.03 -5.48 3.36
C MET A 152 9.26 -4.32 3.96
N VAL A 153 9.99 -3.42 4.60
CA VAL A 153 9.48 -2.13 5.05
C VAL A 153 10.54 -1.09 4.73
N PHE A 154 10.12 0.06 4.20
CA PHE A 154 11.05 1.14 3.93
C PHE A 154 10.32 2.48 3.94
N GLU A 155 11.06 3.53 4.23
CA GLU A 155 10.59 4.89 4.10
C GLU A 155 11.05 5.45 2.76
N ALA A 156 10.12 5.93 1.96
CA ALA A 156 10.45 6.50 0.67
C ALA A 156 10.93 7.93 0.84
N VAL A 157 12.25 8.11 0.76
CA VAL A 157 12.87 9.45 0.83
C VAL A 157 13.10 10.00 -0.58
N GLY A 158 12.87 9.16 -1.60
CA GLY A 158 13.07 9.52 -2.98
C GLY A 158 12.99 8.31 -3.90
N PRO A 159 13.21 8.49 -5.20
CA PRO A 159 13.05 7.43 -6.20
C PRO A 159 13.89 6.18 -5.96
N ALA A 160 15.03 6.33 -5.29
CA ALA A 160 15.94 5.22 -5.02
C ALA A 160 15.32 4.13 -4.14
N SER A 161 14.35 4.49 -3.30
CA SER A 161 13.69 3.57 -2.37
C SER A 161 12.83 2.51 -3.05
N PHE A 162 12.57 2.67 -4.34
CA PHE A 162 11.69 1.79 -5.11
C PHE A 162 12.43 1.07 -6.24
N HIS A 163 13.75 0.92 -6.12
CA HIS A 163 14.49 0.17 -7.10
C HIS A 163 14.11 -1.31 -7.05
N HIS A 164 13.95 -1.91 -8.22
CA HIS A 164 13.63 -3.32 -8.37
C HIS A 164 14.66 -4.21 -7.67
N GLU A 165 15.92 -3.81 -7.70
CA GLU A 165 17.01 -4.54 -7.03
C GLU A 165 16.78 -4.64 -5.52
N ASP A 166 16.25 -3.59 -4.88
CA ASP A 166 15.97 -3.63 -3.46
C ASP A 166 14.87 -4.64 -3.14
N TRP A 167 13.85 -4.71 -3.98
CA TRP A 167 12.76 -5.66 -3.82
C TRP A 167 13.24 -7.09 -4.02
N LYS A 168 14.15 -7.30 -4.96
CA LYS A 168 14.78 -8.60 -5.23
C LYS A 168 15.48 -9.13 -3.99
N ASN A 169 16.26 -8.28 -3.32
CA ASN A 169 17.01 -8.65 -2.13
C ASN A 169 16.11 -9.10 -0.98
N TYR A 170 14.85 -8.67 -0.98
CA TYR A 170 13.86 -9.04 0.04
C TYR A 170 12.89 -10.11 -0.44
N GLY A 171 13.11 -10.67 -1.62
CA GLY A 171 12.28 -11.77 -2.13
C GLY A 171 10.88 -11.35 -2.57
N LEU A 172 10.70 -10.07 -2.93
CA LEU A 172 9.42 -9.54 -3.38
C LEU A 172 9.32 -9.39 -4.89
N ASP A 173 10.37 -9.70 -5.61
CA ASP A 173 10.45 -9.57 -7.06
C ASP A 173 9.96 -10.81 -7.81
N GLN A 174 8.95 -11.43 -7.30
CA GLN A 174 8.45 -12.74 -7.75
C GLN A 174 8.10 -12.83 -9.22
N ASN A 175 7.95 -11.71 -9.86
CA ASN A 175 7.40 -11.61 -11.19
C ASN A 175 8.43 -11.24 -12.24
N THR A 176 9.66 -11.48 -11.92
CA THR A 176 10.76 -11.22 -12.83
C THR A 176 11.29 -12.48 -13.44
#